data_8562e2a83517ab27a5e374d17219da28
#
_entry.id   8562e2a83517ab27a5e374d17219da28
#
_cell.length_a   1.000
_cell.length_b   1.000
_cell.length_c   1.000
_cell.angle_alpha   90.00
_cell.angle_beta   90.00
_cell.angle_gamma   90.00
#
_symmetry.space_group_name_H-M   'P 1'
#
loop_
_entity.id
_entity.type
_entity.pdbx_description
1 polymer ?
#
loop_
_entity_poly.entity_id
_entity_poly.type
_entity_poly.pdbx_seq_one_letter_code
_entity_poly.pdbx_strand_id
1 'polypeptide(L)'
;MSIARNIAGPARRQAALALGIATALAAAPAQAWRLDYFLELALEHNDNVLLSETDPISDTIATPALGFDLRNDGSTVQARLAGVVEHRNYFENAYGSELLAEFDGMLNWVAIPGRLHFVVQDRLTVQPVSLAAPDAPDNRQQINIFAAGPTLFFRIGPTVNGQAELRYIDTWAQDSAGFDSQRLSLALRGAKQLGPGSTLSANLQAQRVDIEGAGLASDYDRYDAFLRWRRNLRSFDLELDAGYSWLDFDDGGSRSSPLLRAMAAWRTSERTSLSATAMRRFSDTAESLIEPVSLDGTIPAPTLPPGAISGDAAINALPFRETSFELTWAYAGVRATFAGGPFHRRLDYVADDGPDQTGRGAQLGFGWRLSSNHRLEVDARVERLRFLATGIENDTRYLAAFLHRSYTPHWSSRMGYTRYERDSSETGLSANQNIWYVAVTYTR
;
A
#
# COMPACT_ATOMS: atom_id res chain seq x y z
N MET A 1 13.96 -40.21 -14.58
CA MET A 1 15.05 -39.25 -14.38
C MET A 1 14.45 -38.03 -13.73
N SER A 2 14.56 -37.95 -12.39
CA SER A 2 13.93 -36.90 -11.57
C SER A 2 14.87 -35.70 -11.57
N ILE A 3 14.46 -34.59 -12.19
CA ILE A 3 15.14 -33.30 -12.09
C ILE A 3 14.73 -32.70 -10.75
N ALA A 4 15.61 -32.79 -9.76
CA ALA A 4 15.47 -32.06 -8.50
C ALA A 4 15.52 -30.56 -8.79
N ARG A 5 14.37 -29.88 -8.82
CA ARG A 5 14.29 -28.42 -8.77
C ARG A 5 14.80 -27.97 -7.41
N ASN A 6 15.96 -27.34 -7.43
CA ASN A 6 16.57 -26.68 -6.28
C ASN A 6 15.68 -25.45 -5.93
N ILE A 7 14.72 -25.64 -5.07
CA ILE A 7 13.92 -24.55 -4.49
C ILE A 7 14.85 -23.81 -3.53
N ALA A 8 15.46 -22.75 -4.01
CA ALA A 8 16.15 -21.79 -3.15
C ALA A 8 15.09 -21.16 -2.26
N GLY A 9 15.03 -21.54 -0.99
CA GLY A 9 14.02 -21.09 -0.04
C GLY A 9 13.99 -19.55 0.08
N PRO A 10 12.85 -18.99 0.54
CA PRO A 10 12.58 -17.55 0.61
C PRO A 10 13.69 -16.76 1.32
N ALA A 11 14.33 -17.32 2.34
CA ALA A 11 15.47 -16.72 3.04
C ALA A 11 16.69 -16.42 2.13
N ARG A 12 16.93 -17.21 1.07
CA ARG A 12 18.02 -16.94 0.13
C ARG A 12 17.69 -15.85 -0.87
N ARG A 13 16.43 -15.70 -1.28
CA ARG A 13 15.96 -14.60 -2.14
C ARG A 13 16.03 -13.26 -1.38
N GLN A 14 15.59 -13.24 -0.13
CA GLN A 14 15.68 -12.06 0.75
C GLN A 14 17.13 -11.65 1.04
N ALA A 15 18.02 -12.61 1.24
CA ALA A 15 19.46 -12.34 1.46
C ALA A 15 20.15 -11.78 0.19
N ALA A 16 19.76 -12.23 -1.01
CA ALA A 16 20.30 -11.72 -2.28
C ALA A 16 19.81 -10.29 -2.57
N LEU A 17 18.56 -9.97 -2.20
CA LEU A 17 17.98 -8.63 -2.30
C LEU A 17 18.66 -7.66 -1.33
N ALA A 18 18.82 -8.04 -0.07
CA ALA A 18 19.53 -7.25 0.94
C ALA A 18 20.99 -6.98 0.52
N LEU A 19 21.64 -7.95 -0.11
CA LEU A 19 23.01 -7.80 -0.60
C LEU A 19 23.09 -6.87 -1.84
N GLY A 20 22.08 -6.89 -2.71
CA GLY A 20 21.97 -5.99 -3.88
C GLY A 20 21.78 -4.54 -3.46
N ILE A 21 20.94 -4.27 -2.47
CA ILE A 21 20.75 -2.95 -1.89
C ILE A 21 22.01 -2.49 -1.16
N ALA A 22 22.65 -3.35 -0.37
CA ALA A 22 23.88 -3.00 0.36
C ALA A 22 25.06 -2.66 -0.59
N THR A 23 25.18 -3.33 -1.73
CA THR A 23 26.23 -3.02 -2.72
C THR A 23 25.97 -1.74 -3.50
N ALA A 24 24.71 -1.40 -3.78
CA ALA A 24 24.32 -0.13 -4.39
C ALA A 24 24.56 1.05 -3.42
N LEU A 25 24.32 0.85 -2.13
CA LEU A 25 24.59 1.83 -1.06
C LEU A 25 26.10 2.10 -0.88
N ALA A 26 26.96 1.08 -1.05
CA ALA A 26 28.41 1.23 -0.88
C ALA A 26 29.10 2.03 -2.02
N ALA A 27 28.45 2.20 -3.17
CA ALA A 27 28.99 2.92 -4.33
C ALA A 27 28.67 4.42 -4.35
N ALA A 28 27.82 4.93 -3.44
CA ALA A 28 27.42 6.33 -3.39
C ALA A 28 28.35 7.16 -2.47
N PRO A 29 28.65 8.44 -2.81
CA PRO A 29 29.45 9.29 -1.94
C PRO A 29 28.76 9.50 -0.59
N ALA A 30 29.47 9.25 0.50
CA ALA A 30 28.97 9.19 1.87
C ALA A 30 28.27 10.48 2.37
N GLN A 31 28.42 11.61 1.69
CA GLN A 31 27.90 12.92 2.11
C GLN A 31 26.43 13.18 1.75
N ALA A 32 25.79 12.31 0.98
CA ALA A 32 24.42 12.51 0.49
C ALA A 32 23.36 11.75 1.29
N TRP A 33 23.75 10.82 2.18
CA TRP A 33 22.85 9.95 2.91
C TRP A 33 22.47 10.54 4.26
N ARG A 34 21.16 10.59 4.51
CA ARG A 34 20.58 10.92 5.80
C ARG A 34 19.87 9.71 6.35
N LEU A 35 20.26 9.27 7.53
CA LEU A 35 19.64 8.17 8.27
C LEU A 35 19.04 8.74 9.55
N ASP A 36 17.73 8.64 9.65
CA ASP A 36 16.97 8.85 10.88
C ASP A 36 16.50 7.46 11.36
N TYR A 37 16.54 7.18 12.66
CA TYR A 37 16.09 5.89 13.21
C TYR A 37 15.35 6.09 14.52
N PHE A 38 14.53 5.11 14.86
CA PHE A 38 13.85 5.08 16.15
C PHE A 38 13.93 3.69 16.80
N LEU A 39 13.90 3.71 18.12
CA LEU A 39 13.74 2.55 18.97
C LEU A 39 12.46 2.75 19.77
N GLU A 40 11.57 1.77 19.75
CA GLU A 40 10.31 1.80 20.48
C GLU A 40 10.18 0.57 21.37
N LEU A 41 9.65 0.77 22.56
CA LEU A 41 9.13 -0.30 23.39
C LEU A 41 7.66 0.00 23.67
N ALA A 42 6.80 -0.86 23.20
CA ALA A 42 5.37 -0.80 23.44
C ALA A 42 4.90 -1.92 24.36
N LEU A 43 3.87 -1.63 25.14
CA LEU A 43 3.07 -2.58 25.89
C LEU A 43 1.62 -2.39 25.48
N GLU A 44 0.97 -3.49 25.16
CA GLU A 44 -0.42 -3.58 24.75
C GLU A 44 -1.13 -4.59 25.64
N HIS A 45 -2.26 -4.20 26.23
CA HIS A 45 -3.19 -5.13 26.84
C HIS A 45 -4.42 -5.26 25.96
N ASN A 46 -4.72 -6.49 25.54
CA ASN A 46 -5.75 -6.81 24.58
C ASN A 46 -6.71 -7.84 25.21
N ASP A 47 -8.00 -7.55 25.30
CA ASP A 47 -8.99 -8.41 25.97
C ASP A 47 -9.51 -9.55 25.07
N ASN A 48 -9.18 -9.53 23.77
CA ASN A 48 -9.57 -10.59 22.82
C ASN A 48 -8.54 -10.69 21.68
N VAL A 49 -7.35 -11.19 21.96
CA VAL A 49 -6.22 -11.19 21.03
C VAL A 49 -6.46 -12.07 19.79
N LEU A 50 -7.28 -13.11 19.89
CA LEU A 50 -7.65 -14.01 18.78
C LEU A 50 -8.92 -13.58 18.06
N LEU A 51 -9.57 -12.49 18.50
CA LEU A 51 -10.85 -12.02 17.93
C LEU A 51 -11.92 -13.12 17.90
N SER A 52 -11.98 -13.92 18.98
CA SER A 52 -12.97 -14.98 19.15
C SER A 52 -14.34 -14.39 19.52
N GLU A 53 -15.42 -14.98 18.98
CA GLU A 53 -16.79 -14.61 19.26
C GLU A 53 -17.24 -15.10 20.65
N THR A 54 -16.90 -16.34 21.01
CA THR A 54 -17.47 -17.04 22.18
C THR A 54 -16.52 -17.13 23.36
N ASP A 55 -15.23 -17.30 23.11
CA ASP A 55 -14.20 -17.50 24.13
C ASP A 55 -13.06 -16.49 23.97
N PRO A 56 -13.28 -15.22 24.34
CA PRO A 56 -12.26 -14.19 24.22
C PRO A 56 -11.07 -14.50 25.14
N ILE A 57 -9.86 -14.45 24.59
CA ILE A 57 -8.62 -14.64 25.31
C ILE A 57 -7.91 -13.30 25.43
N SER A 58 -7.63 -12.86 26.64
CA SER A 58 -6.83 -11.68 26.90
C SER A 58 -5.35 -12.01 26.91
N ASP A 59 -4.53 -11.08 26.48
CA ASP A 59 -3.08 -11.16 26.62
C ASP A 59 -2.45 -9.77 26.76
N THR A 60 -1.27 -9.74 27.34
CA THR A 60 -0.42 -8.56 27.40
C THR A 60 0.77 -8.77 26.48
N ILE A 61 0.95 -7.88 25.53
CA ILE A 61 1.93 -8.02 24.46
C ILE A 61 3.02 -6.97 24.63
N ALA A 62 4.28 -7.39 24.71
CA ALA A 62 5.42 -6.49 24.64
C ALA A 62 5.98 -6.49 23.21
N THR A 63 6.16 -5.27 22.67
CA THR A 63 6.63 -5.10 21.31
C THR A 63 7.82 -4.14 21.28
N PRO A 64 9.08 -4.63 21.46
CA PRO A 64 10.24 -3.87 21.06
C PRO A 64 10.27 -3.75 19.52
N ALA A 65 10.53 -2.54 19.03
CA ALA A 65 10.63 -2.23 17.60
C ALA A 65 11.86 -1.35 17.31
N LEU A 66 12.44 -1.58 16.12
CA LEU A 66 13.47 -0.75 15.51
C LEU A 66 12.98 -0.30 14.15
N GLY A 67 12.94 1.01 13.93
CA GLY A 67 12.62 1.55 12.61
C GLY A 67 13.70 2.51 12.11
N PHE A 68 13.70 2.72 10.80
CA PHE A 68 14.62 3.65 10.14
C PHE A 68 13.95 4.36 8.95
N ASP A 69 14.47 5.54 8.62
CA ASP A 69 14.19 6.30 7.40
C ASP A 69 15.55 6.74 6.82
N LEU A 70 15.86 6.25 5.62
CA LEU A 70 17.10 6.53 4.93
C LEU A 70 16.80 7.27 3.62
N ARG A 71 17.41 8.44 3.45
CA ARG A 71 17.18 9.30 2.29
C ARG A 71 18.50 9.68 1.63
N ASN A 72 18.43 9.78 0.30
CA ASN A 72 19.48 10.35 -0.52
C ASN A 72 18.84 11.14 -1.67
N ASP A 73 19.06 12.45 -1.69
CA ASP A 73 18.58 13.36 -2.74
C ASP A 73 19.71 13.76 -3.71
N GLY A 74 20.69 12.87 -3.93
CA GLY A 74 21.81 13.06 -4.84
C GLY A 74 21.37 13.17 -6.31
N SER A 75 22.19 13.81 -7.14
CA SER A 75 21.92 13.97 -8.58
C SER A 75 22.03 12.67 -9.38
N THR A 76 22.83 11.71 -8.90
CA THR A 76 23.07 10.42 -9.57
C THR A 76 22.27 9.28 -8.93
N VAL A 77 22.15 9.29 -7.61
CA VAL A 77 21.37 8.32 -6.85
C VAL A 77 20.38 9.07 -5.99
N GLN A 78 19.11 8.75 -6.14
CA GLN A 78 18.03 9.21 -5.30
C GLN A 78 17.43 7.99 -4.62
N ALA A 79 17.27 8.04 -3.30
CA ALA A 79 16.74 6.91 -2.54
C ALA A 79 15.85 7.39 -1.41
N ARG A 80 14.79 6.65 -1.16
CA ARG A 80 13.90 6.79 -0.02
C ARG A 80 13.53 5.41 0.44
N LEU A 81 14.00 5.05 1.63
CA LEU A 81 13.85 3.73 2.21
C LEU A 81 13.36 3.91 3.65
N ALA A 82 12.26 3.31 3.99
CA ALA A 82 11.76 3.26 5.35
C ALA A 82 11.45 1.83 5.76
N GLY A 83 11.71 1.47 6.99
CA GLY A 83 11.43 0.13 7.48
C GLY A 83 11.25 0.08 8.98
N VAL A 84 10.54 -0.94 9.43
CA VAL A 84 10.37 -1.27 10.84
C VAL A 84 10.45 -2.78 11.01
N VAL A 85 11.11 -3.21 12.07
CA VAL A 85 11.11 -4.60 12.55
C VAL A 85 10.61 -4.58 13.97
N GLU A 86 9.61 -5.39 14.25
CA GLU A 86 9.01 -5.54 15.57
C GLU A 86 8.96 -7.00 16.00
N HIS A 87 9.20 -7.23 17.28
CA HIS A 87 9.06 -8.54 17.90
C HIS A 87 7.92 -8.51 18.90
N ARG A 88 6.85 -9.25 18.62
CA ARG A 88 5.67 -9.34 19.50
C ARG A 88 5.81 -10.52 20.42
N ASN A 89 5.79 -10.29 21.73
CA ASN A 89 5.89 -11.32 22.74
C ASN A 89 4.63 -11.31 23.61
N TYR A 90 3.90 -12.41 23.57
CA TYR A 90 2.63 -12.62 24.26
C TYR A 90 2.90 -13.24 25.63
N PHE A 91 2.65 -12.51 26.73
CA PHE A 91 3.03 -12.92 28.08
C PHE A 91 2.20 -14.08 28.63
N GLU A 92 0.93 -14.16 28.24
CA GLU A 92 0.00 -15.22 28.66
C GLU A 92 -0.02 -16.39 27.67
N ASN A 93 0.80 -16.31 26.62
CA ASN A 93 0.95 -17.31 25.57
C ASN A 93 -0.36 -17.65 24.84
N ALA A 94 -1.26 -16.69 24.70
CA ALA A 94 -2.44 -16.84 23.85
C ALA A 94 -2.04 -17.09 22.39
N TYR A 95 -0.87 -16.58 21.99
CA TYR A 95 -0.23 -16.81 20.68
C TYR A 95 1.29 -16.98 20.86
N GLY A 96 1.94 -17.58 19.86
CA GLY A 96 3.39 -17.64 19.80
C GLY A 96 4.02 -16.27 19.55
N SER A 97 5.29 -16.09 19.93
CA SER A 97 6.00 -14.85 19.61
C SER A 97 6.17 -14.69 18.10
N GLU A 98 6.01 -13.47 17.60
CA GLU A 98 6.07 -13.13 16.18
C GLU A 98 7.19 -12.13 15.91
N LEU A 99 7.88 -12.30 14.79
CA LEU A 99 8.77 -11.30 14.23
C LEU A 99 8.15 -10.76 12.95
N LEU A 100 7.73 -9.50 12.96
CA LEU A 100 7.13 -8.83 11.81
C LEU A 100 8.09 -7.78 11.29
N ALA A 101 8.16 -7.66 9.97
CA ALA A 101 8.94 -6.63 9.30
C ALA A 101 8.10 -5.95 8.24
N GLU A 102 8.20 -4.63 8.18
CA GLU A 102 7.65 -3.83 7.10
C GLU A 102 8.76 -3.00 6.49
N PHE A 103 8.71 -2.86 5.18
CA PHE A 103 9.69 -2.10 4.41
C PHE A 103 9.01 -1.46 3.20
N ASP A 104 9.35 -0.20 2.94
CA ASP A 104 8.96 0.52 1.73
C ASP A 104 10.18 1.26 1.21
N GLY A 105 10.62 0.92 0.01
CA GLY A 105 11.84 1.43 -0.55
C GLY A 105 11.76 1.73 -2.04
N MET A 106 12.29 2.89 -2.42
CA MET A 106 12.52 3.25 -3.81
C MET A 106 13.91 3.82 -3.99
N LEU A 107 14.60 3.32 -5.02
CA LEU A 107 15.89 3.80 -5.46
C LEU A 107 15.80 4.15 -6.96
N ASN A 108 16.25 5.35 -7.32
CA ASN A 108 16.38 5.81 -8.69
C ASN A 108 17.84 6.14 -8.99
N TRP A 109 18.46 5.34 -9.84
CA TRP A 109 19.81 5.59 -10.36
C TRP A 109 19.72 6.33 -11.69
N VAL A 110 20.19 7.57 -11.72
CA VAL A 110 20.29 8.41 -12.91
C VAL A 110 21.55 8.03 -13.68
N ALA A 111 21.44 7.06 -14.58
CA ALA A 111 22.57 6.59 -15.39
C ALA A 111 22.97 7.60 -16.46
N ILE A 112 21.97 8.25 -17.11
CA ILE A 112 22.17 9.35 -18.06
C ILE A 112 21.17 10.45 -17.69
N PRO A 113 21.62 11.61 -17.20
CA PRO A 113 20.75 12.71 -16.80
C PRO A 113 19.73 13.09 -17.86
N GLY A 114 18.45 13.13 -17.49
CA GLY A 114 17.33 13.47 -18.34
C GLY A 114 17.04 12.48 -19.48
N ARG A 115 17.66 11.27 -19.45
CA ARG A 115 17.45 10.25 -20.49
C ARG A 115 17.25 8.85 -19.97
N LEU A 116 18.14 8.33 -19.11
CA LEU A 116 18.07 6.93 -18.69
C LEU A 116 18.23 6.82 -17.18
N HIS A 117 17.22 6.27 -16.55
CA HIS A 117 17.18 5.96 -15.13
C HIS A 117 16.95 4.47 -14.93
N PHE A 118 17.47 3.91 -13.85
CA PHE A 118 17.12 2.59 -13.36
C PHE A 118 16.42 2.75 -12.02
N VAL A 119 15.21 2.21 -11.95
CA VAL A 119 14.36 2.30 -10.76
C VAL A 119 14.25 0.93 -10.12
N VAL A 120 14.39 0.89 -8.81
CA VAL A 120 14.14 -0.29 -7.98
C VAL A 120 13.14 0.11 -6.90
N GLN A 121 12.11 -0.70 -6.72
CA GLN A 121 11.10 -0.58 -5.68
C GLN A 121 11.01 -1.90 -4.95
N ASP A 122 10.86 -1.87 -3.64
CA ASP A 122 10.66 -3.06 -2.83
C ASP A 122 9.73 -2.72 -1.67
N ARG A 123 8.67 -3.51 -1.52
CA ARG A 123 7.68 -3.33 -0.48
C ARG A 123 7.41 -4.65 0.22
N LEU A 124 7.71 -4.68 1.51
CA LEU A 124 7.36 -5.76 2.43
C LEU A 124 6.30 -5.23 3.39
N THR A 125 5.16 -5.90 3.48
CA THR A 125 4.07 -5.48 4.38
C THR A 125 3.35 -6.69 4.96
N VAL A 126 2.58 -6.45 6.01
CA VAL A 126 1.72 -7.47 6.64
C VAL A 126 0.30 -7.32 6.11
N GLN A 127 -0.31 -8.41 5.69
CA GLN A 127 -1.65 -8.44 5.12
C GLN A 127 -2.44 -9.63 5.69
N PRO A 128 -3.80 -9.56 5.75
CA PRO A 128 -4.59 -10.71 6.16
C PRO A 128 -4.55 -11.82 5.11
N VAL A 129 -4.53 -13.07 5.55
CA VAL A 129 -4.68 -14.25 4.68
C VAL A 129 -6.08 -14.30 4.10
N SER A 130 -7.10 -14.02 4.91
CA SER A 130 -8.51 -14.01 4.51
C SER A 130 -9.21 -12.74 4.99
N LEU A 131 -9.82 -12.01 4.07
CA LEU A 131 -10.66 -10.86 4.41
C LEU A 131 -12.00 -11.25 5.06
N ALA A 132 -12.44 -12.49 4.88
CA ALA A 132 -13.63 -13.02 5.51
C ALA A 132 -13.40 -13.31 7.00
N ALA A 133 -12.19 -13.63 7.43
CA ALA A 133 -11.82 -13.86 8.80
C ALA A 133 -11.49 -12.53 9.56
N PRO A 134 -11.58 -12.51 10.89
CA PRO A 134 -11.08 -11.40 11.70
C PRO A 134 -9.57 -11.19 11.54
N ASP A 135 -9.09 -9.98 11.82
CA ASP A 135 -7.66 -9.65 11.79
C ASP A 135 -6.94 -10.15 13.06
N ALA A 136 -7.00 -11.45 13.28
CA ALA A 136 -6.30 -12.13 14.37
C ALA A 136 -4.86 -12.47 13.95
N PRO A 137 -3.94 -12.77 14.90
CA PRO A 137 -2.55 -13.10 14.59
C PRO A 137 -2.38 -14.25 13.58
N ASP A 138 -3.24 -15.25 13.63
CA ASP A 138 -3.25 -16.41 12.72
C ASP A 138 -3.83 -16.11 11.32
N ASN A 139 -4.42 -14.93 11.15
CA ASN A 139 -4.91 -14.43 9.86
C ASN A 139 -3.96 -13.38 9.24
N ARG A 140 -2.71 -13.30 9.67
CA ARG A 140 -1.72 -12.36 9.16
C ARG A 140 -0.61 -13.08 8.42
N GLN A 141 -0.14 -12.48 7.34
CA GLN A 141 1.00 -12.97 6.57
C GLN A 141 1.85 -11.80 6.06
N GLN A 142 3.14 -12.06 5.87
CA GLN A 142 4.00 -11.12 5.17
C GLN A 142 3.89 -11.34 3.67
N ILE A 143 3.80 -10.25 2.92
CA ILE A 143 3.89 -10.23 1.46
C ILE A 143 5.00 -9.30 1.03
N ASN A 144 5.69 -9.66 -0.05
CA ASN A 144 6.72 -8.84 -0.66
C ASN A 144 6.42 -8.58 -2.14
N ILE A 145 6.66 -7.36 -2.58
CA ILE A 145 6.54 -6.94 -3.98
C ILE A 145 7.81 -6.20 -4.34
N PHE A 146 8.57 -6.79 -5.24
CA PHE A 146 9.78 -6.22 -5.79
C PHE A 146 9.56 -5.80 -7.24
N ALA A 147 10.01 -4.60 -7.62
CA ALA A 147 9.95 -4.13 -9.00
C ALA A 147 11.26 -3.45 -9.39
N ALA A 148 11.80 -3.79 -10.55
CA ALA A 148 13.03 -3.17 -11.05
C ALA A 148 13.04 -3.02 -12.57
N GLY A 149 13.69 -1.96 -13.06
CA GLY A 149 13.91 -1.80 -14.48
C GLY A 149 14.24 -0.39 -14.94
N PRO A 150 14.57 -0.23 -16.24
CA PRO A 150 14.91 1.06 -16.82
C PRO A 150 13.70 1.94 -17.12
N THR A 151 13.91 3.24 -17.04
CA THR A 151 13.02 4.30 -17.54
C THR A 151 13.81 5.17 -18.50
N LEU A 152 13.33 5.26 -19.73
CA LEU A 152 13.90 6.09 -20.78
C LEU A 152 13.05 7.33 -20.98
N PHE A 153 13.63 8.52 -20.87
CA PHE A 153 13.01 9.80 -21.17
C PHE A 153 13.48 10.32 -22.53
N PHE A 154 12.57 10.78 -23.36
CA PHE A 154 12.88 11.28 -24.70
C PHE A 154 11.89 12.38 -25.09
N ARG A 155 12.18 13.07 -26.19
CA ARG A 155 11.30 14.07 -26.77
C ARG A 155 10.89 13.68 -28.18
N ILE A 156 9.62 13.87 -28.48
CA ILE A 156 9.06 13.71 -29.82
C ILE A 156 8.77 15.13 -30.33
N GLY A 157 9.68 15.67 -31.14
CA GLY A 157 9.63 17.07 -31.53
C GLY A 157 9.81 18.03 -30.35
N PRO A 158 9.43 19.31 -30.52
CA PRO A 158 9.68 20.35 -29.52
C PRO A 158 8.68 20.37 -28.36
N THR A 159 7.52 19.71 -28.49
CA THR A 159 6.36 19.91 -27.58
C THR A 159 5.89 18.66 -26.85
N VAL A 160 6.36 17.46 -27.23
CA VAL A 160 5.93 16.21 -26.61
C VAL A 160 7.08 15.59 -25.84
N ASN A 161 6.91 15.42 -24.53
CA ASN A 161 7.81 14.64 -23.69
C ASN A 161 7.36 13.18 -23.70
N GLY A 162 8.30 12.27 -23.95
CA GLY A 162 8.07 10.83 -23.97
C GLY A 162 8.76 10.13 -22.82
N GLN A 163 8.17 9.01 -22.40
CA GLN A 163 8.71 8.09 -21.39
C GLN A 163 8.42 6.66 -21.83
N ALA A 164 9.44 5.81 -21.76
CA ALA A 164 9.31 4.36 -21.92
C ALA A 164 9.84 3.66 -20.68
N GLU A 165 9.07 2.75 -20.13
CA GLU A 165 9.40 2.01 -18.93
C GLU A 165 9.35 0.53 -19.21
N LEU A 166 10.35 -0.21 -18.74
CA LEU A 166 10.33 -1.66 -18.64
C LEU A 166 10.50 -2.03 -17.17
N ARG A 167 9.64 -2.88 -16.63
CA ARG A 167 9.69 -3.34 -15.24
C ARG A 167 9.56 -4.85 -15.19
N TYR A 168 10.48 -5.48 -14.48
CA TYR A 168 10.31 -6.82 -13.95
C TYR A 168 9.74 -6.68 -12.54
N ILE A 169 8.71 -7.45 -12.22
CA ILE A 169 8.03 -7.43 -10.93
C ILE A 169 7.97 -8.87 -10.43
N ASP A 170 8.31 -9.07 -9.17
CA ASP A 170 8.25 -10.35 -8.47
C ASP A 170 7.41 -10.18 -7.21
N THR A 171 6.43 -11.07 -7.00
CA THR A 171 5.54 -11.04 -5.84
C THR A 171 5.62 -12.33 -5.08
N TRP A 172 5.60 -12.22 -3.76
CA TRP A 172 5.66 -13.36 -2.85
C TRP A 172 4.77 -13.13 -1.64
N ALA A 173 4.10 -14.19 -1.19
CA ALA A 173 3.33 -14.22 0.05
C ALA A 173 3.72 -15.42 0.90
N GLN A 174 3.72 -15.25 2.22
CA GLN A 174 4.12 -16.29 3.16
C GLN A 174 3.18 -17.50 3.11
N ASP A 175 1.87 -17.26 3.11
CA ASP A 175 0.84 -18.29 3.27
C ASP A 175 -0.15 -18.36 2.09
N SER A 176 -0.04 -17.45 1.12
CA SER A 176 -0.93 -17.37 -0.05
C SER A 176 -0.19 -17.64 -1.35
N ALA A 177 0.10 -18.90 -1.66
CA ALA A 177 0.84 -19.30 -2.86
C ALA A 177 0.21 -18.81 -4.19
N GLY A 178 -1.10 -18.54 -4.21
CA GLY A 178 -1.77 -17.94 -5.38
C GLY A 178 -1.45 -16.46 -5.61
N PHE A 179 -0.65 -15.82 -4.75
CA PHE A 179 -0.13 -14.47 -4.93
C PHE A 179 1.24 -14.46 -5.63
N ASP A 180 1.99 -15.54 -5.51
CA ASP A 180 3.33 -15.64 -6.07
C ASP A 180 3.27 -15.55 -7.60
N SER A 181 3.90 -14.51 -8.16
CA SER A 181 3.88 -14.27 -9.60
C SER A 181 5.10 -13.50 -10.07
N GLN A 182 5.47 -13.74 -11.33
CA GLN A 182 6.48 -12.96 -12.03
C GLN A 182 5.81 -12.16 -13.14
N ARG A 183 6.25 -10.92 -13.32
CA ARG A 183 5.61 -10.03 -14.29
C ARG A 183 6.65 -9.26 -15.09
N LEU A 184 6.33 -9.06 -16.35
CA LEU A 184 7.08 -8.16 -17.23
C LEU A 184 6.12 -7.09 -17.74
N SER A 185 6.38 -5.82 -17.40
CA SER A 185 5.56 -4.68 -17.80
C SER A 185 6.33 -3.72 -18.69
N LEU A 186 5.71 -3.31 -19.78
CA LEU A 186 6.19 -2.26 -20.69
C LEU A 186 5.17 -1.14 -20.72
N ALA A 187 5.58 0.11 -20.46
CA ALA A 187 4.73 1.27 -20.56
C ALA A 187 5.35 2.34 -21.47
N LEU A 188 4.54 2.93 -22.32
CA LEU A 188 4.89 4.06 -23.20
C LEU A 188 3.95 5.22 -22.92
N ARG A 189 4.52 6.41 -22.70
CA ARG A 189 3.77 7.64 -22.45
C ARG A 189 4.27 8.76 -23.33
N GLY A 190 3.34 9.53 -23.90
CA GLY A 190 3.65 10.75 -24.60
C GLY A 190 2.80 11.89 -24.05
N ALA A 191 3.42 12.92 -23.48
CA ALA A 191 2.75 14.02 -22.81
C ALA A 191 3.01 15.35 -23.53
N LYS A 192 1.94 16.10 -23.83
CA LYS A 192 1.97 17.42 -24.43
C LYS A 192 1.33 18.43 -23.50
N GLN A 193 2.04 19.52 -23.25
CA GLN A 193 1.48 20.66 -22.55
C GLN A 193 0.57 21.44 -23.48
N LEU A 194 -0.71 21.56 -23.16
CA LEU A 194 -1.72 22.27 -23.95
C LEU A 194 -1.79 23.78 -23.61
N GLY A 195 -1.32 24.14 -22.41
CA GLY A 195 -1.30 25.52 -21.91
C GLY A 195 -0.84 25.54 -20.43
N PRO A 196 -0.79 26.72 -19.81
CA PRO A 196 -0.41 26.81 -18.40
C PRO A 196 -1.29 25.92 -17.52
N GLY A 197 -0.67 24.97 -16.79
CA GLY A 197 -1.34 24.02 -15.92
C GLY A 197 -2.24 23.00 -16.62
N SER A 198 -2.12 22.79 -17.95
CA SER A 198 -2.89 21.80 -18.68
C SER A 198 -2.00 20.88 -19.48
N THR A 199 -2.08 19.57 -19.23
CA THR A 199 -1.30 18.54 -19.92
C THR A 199 -2.22 17.43 -20.41
N LEU A 200 -2.03 16.99 -21.65
CA LEU A 200 -2.66 15.80 -22.21
C LEU A 200 -1.58 14.76 -22.48
N SER A 201 -1.80 13.52 -22.04
CA SER A 201 -0.90 12.42 -22.36
C SER A 201 -1.65 11.22 -22.93
N ALA A 202 -1.02 10.55 -23.89
CA ALA A 202 -1.40 9.22 -24.37
C ALA A 202 -0.54 8.18 -23.67
N ASN A 203 -1.16 7.10 -23.21
CA ASN A 203 -0.54 6.07 -22.42
C ASN A 203 -0.90 4.70 -23.02
N LEU A 204 0.11 3.86 -23.19
CA LEU A 204 -0.01 2.47 -23.61
C LEU A 204 0.78 1.62 -22.61
N GLN A 205 0.19 0.54 -22.14
CA GLN A 205 0.82 -0.40 -21.23
C GLN A 205 0.54 -1.82 -21.70
N ALA A 206 1.54 -2.67 -21.64
CA ALA A 206 1.44 -4.11 -21.85
C ALA A 206 2.12 -4.82 -20.68
N GLN A 207 1.49 -5.85 -20.15
CA GLN A 207 2.00 -6.62 -19.02
C GLN A 207 1.70 -8.10 -19.24
N ARG A 208 2.72 -8.94 -19.09
CA ARG A 208 2.59 -10.38 -18.93
C ARG A 208 2.66 -10.74 -17.46
N VAL A 209 1.76 -11.58 -16.99
CA VAL A 209 1.70 -12.09 -15.61
C VAL A 209 1.76 -13.61 -15.64
N ASP A 210 2.83 -14.17 -15.10
CA ASP A 210 3.03 -15.60 -14.92
C ASP A 210 2.83 -15.94 -13.44
N ILE A 211 1.80 -16.74 -13.12
CA ILE A 211 1.40 -17.05 -11.73
C ILE A 211 2.04 -18.34 -11.29
N GLU A 212 2.77 -18.33 -10.16
CA GLU A 212 3.40 -19.50 -9.60
C GLU A 212 2.40 -20.28 -8.74
N GLY A 213 2.04 -21.50 -9.12
CA GLY A 213 1.18 -22.38 -8.34
C GLY A 213 0.15 -23.12 -9.19
N ALA A 214 -0.06 -24.40 -8.89
CA ALA A 214 -0.96 -25.23 -9.68
C ALA A 214 -2.44 -24.94 -9.34
N GLY A 215 -3.22 -24.45 -10.29
CA GLY A 215 -4.62 -24.81 -10.37
C GLY A 215 -5.66 -23.79 -9.98
N LEU A 216 -5.30 -22.54 -9.57
CA LEU A 216 -6.33 -21.55 -9.19
C LEU A 216 -6.41 -20.33 -10.12
N ALA A 217 -5.40 -20.08 -10.93
CA ALA A 217 -5.37 -18.95 -11.86
C ALA A 217 -4.56 -19.30 -13.11
N SER A 218 -5.00 -18.82 -14.23
CA SER A 218 -4.28 -18.89 -15.51
C SER A 218 -3.39 -17.67 -15.66
N ASP A 219 -2.21 -17.87 -16.27
CA ASP A 219 -1.36 -16.79 -16.73
C ASP A 219 -2.13 -15.89 -17.69
N TYR A 220 -1.81 -14.60 -17.72
CA TYR A 220 -2.51 -13.67 -18.57
C TYR A 220 -1.64 -12.53 -19.09
N ASP A 221 -2.06 -12.00 -20.24
CA ASP A 221 -1.57 -10.74 -20.77
C ASP A 221 -2.60 -9.63 -20.55
N ARG A 222 -2.12 -8.44 -20.18
CA ARG A 222 -2.94 -7.25 -20.02
C ARG A 222 -2.44 -6.13 -20.90
N TYR A 223 -3.37 -5.45 -21.57
CA TYR A 223 -3.10 -4.29 -22.40
C TYR A 223 -4.02 -3.13 -22.00
N ASP A 224 -3.43 -1.96 -21.74
CA ASP A 224 -4.15 -0.74 -21.43
C ASP A 224 -3.81 0.35 -22.43
N ALA A 225 -4.81 1.05 -22.93
CA ALA A 225 -4.65 2.23 -23.79
C ALA A 225 -5.59 3.32 -23.30
N PHE A 226 -5.04 4.45 -22.88
CA PHE A 226 -5.84 5.55 -22.36
C PHE A 226 -5.21 6.91 -22.59
N LEU A 227 -6.08 7.94 -22.62
CA LEU A 227 -5.70 9.34 -22.57
C LEU A 227 -5.85 9.84 -21.15
N ARG A 228 -4.88 10.64 -20.70
CA ARG A 228 -4.92 11.36 -19.44
C ARG A 228 -4.90 12.84 -19.69
N TRP A 229 -5.89 13.52 -19.16
CA TRP A 229 -5.91 14.97 -19.11
C TRP A 229 -5.74 15.47 -17.69
N ARG A 230 -4.71 16.29 -17.46
CA ARG A 230 -4.42 16.91 -16.17
C ARG A 230 -4.60 18.42 -16.28
N ARG A 231 -5.29 19.00 -15.32
CA ARG A 231 -5.50 20.44 -15.19
C ARG A 231 -5.17 20.89 -13.78
N ASN A 232 -4.12 21.69 -13.62
CA ASN A 232 -3.72 22.26 -12.34
C ASN A 232 -4.05 23.76 -12.36
N LEU A 233 -4.94 24.19 -11.47
CA LEU A 233 -5.33 25.56 -11.24
C LEU A 233 -4.92 25.98 -9.83
N ARG A 234 -5.00 27.28 -9.53
CA ARG A 234 -4.59 27.79 -8.21
C ARG A 234 -5.30 27.09 -7.04
N SER A 235 -6.60 26.82 -7.16
CA SER A 235 -7.42 26.21 -6.10
C SER A 235 -8.05 24.87 -6.48
N PHE A 236 -7.81 24.40 -7.68
CA PHE A 236 -8.47 23.19 -8.19
C PHE A 236 -7.51 22.37 -9.05
N ASP A 237 -7.31 21.12 -8.73
CA ASP A 237 -6.55 20.15 -9.51
C ASP A 237 -7.50 19.08 -10.03
N LEU A 238 -7.41 18.74 -11.31
CA LEU A 238 -8.22 17.72 -11.97
C LEU A 238 -7.32 16.80 -12.78
N GLU A 239 -7.53 15.50 -12.65
CA GLU A 239 -6.96 14.48 -13.51
C GLU A 239 -8.07 13.55 -14.00
N LEU A 240 -8.15 13.34 -15.31
CA LEU A 240 -9.12 12.45 -15.94
C LEU A 240 -8.39 11.49 -16.85
N ASP A 241 -8.59 10.19 -16.64
CA ASP A 241 -8.15 9.11 -17.53
C ASP A 241 -9.37 8.50 -18.21
N ALA A 242 -9.28 8.28 -19.50
CA ALA A 242 -10.30 7.59 -20.28
C ALA A 242 -9.67 6.70 -21.35
N GLY A 243 -10.07 5.46 -21.39
CA GLY A 243 -9.50 4.47 -22.28
C GLY A 243 -10.14 3.09 -22.13
N TYR A 244 -9.37 2.09 -22.45
CA TYR A 244 -9.82 0.71 -22.46
C TYR A 244 -8.71 -0.24 -22.03
N SER A 245 -9.10 -1.33 -21.37
CA SER A 245 -8.22 -2.42 -20.92
C SER A 245 -8.70 -3.74 -21.50
N TRP A 246 -7.75 -4.60 -21.86
CA TRP A 246 -7.97 -5.97 -22.33
C TRP A 246 -7.13 -6.92 -21.50
N LEU A 247 -7.72 -8.08 -21.18
CA LEU A 247 -7.08 -9.24 -20.55
C LEU A 247 -7.24 -10.45 -21.47
N ASP A 248 -6.16 -11.13 -21.76
CA ASP A 248 -6.12 -12.37 -22.53
C ASP A 248 -5.48 -13.47 -21.67
N PHE A 249 -6.20 -14.58 -21.43
CA PHE A 249 -5.76 -15.68 -20.58
C PHE A 249 -5.23 -16.84 -21.43
N ASP A 250 -4.18 -17.51 -20.93
CA ASP A 250 -3.52 -18.62 -21.64
C ASP A 250 -4.43 -19.86 -21.80
N ASP A 251 -5.38 -20.07 -20.88
CA ASP A 251 -6.39 -21.15 -20.97
C ASP A 251 -7.51 -20.87 -21.98
N GLY A 252 -7.45 -19.74 -22.66
CA GLY A 252 -8.38 -19.33 -23.70
C GLY A 252 -9.59 -18.61 -23.12
N GLY A 253 -9.55 -17.35 -23.16
CA GLY A 253 -10.60 -16.43 -22.76
C GLY A 253 -10.07 -15.03 -22.76
N SER A 254 -10.90 -14.07 -23.14
CA SER A 254 -10.55 -12.67 -23.08
C SER A 254 -11.63 -11.88 -22.34
N ARG A 255 -11.20 -10.83 -21.66
CA ARG A 255 -12.11 -9.89 -21.01
C ARG A 255 -11.67 -8.47 -21.34
N SER A 256 -12.62 -7.58 -21.38
CA SER A 256 -12.30 -6.17 -21.62
C SER A 256 -13.21 -5.25 -20.82
N SER A 257 -12.71 -4.07 -20.50
CA SER A 257 -13.45 -3.08 -19.71
C SER A 257 -13.03 -1.66 -20.07
N PRO A 258 -13.96 -0.69 -20.04
CA PRO A 258 -13.55 0.71 -20.01
C PRO A 258 -12.63 1.00 -18.84
N LEU A 259 -11.53 1.73 -19.11
CA LEU A 259 -10.63 2.28 -18.12
C LEU A 259 -11.02 3.75 -17.90
N LEU A 260 -11.52 4.06 -16.72
CA LEU A 260 -11.94 5.40 -16.34
C LEU A 260 -11.35 5.75 -14.97
N ARG A 261 -10.75 6.93 -14.83
CA ARG A 261 -10.31 7.47 -13.56
C ARG A 261 -10.56 8.97 -13.54
N ALA A 262 -11.09 9.46 -12.47
CA ALA A 262 -11.29 10.88 -12.22
C ALA A 262 -10.78 11.21 -10.81
N MET A 263 -9.89 12.18 -10.73
CA MET A 263 -9.40 12.71 -9.45
C MET A 263 -9.58 14.21 -9.47
N ALA A 264 -10.22 14.75 -8.45
CA ALA A 264 -10.42 16.17 -8.26
C ALA A 264 -10.00 16.58 -6.86
N ALA A 265 -9.22 17.64 -6.74
CA ALA A 265 -8.86 18.23 -5.45
C ALA A 265 -9.14 19.73 -5.51
N TRP A 266 -10.01 20.18 -4.62
CA TRP A 266 -10.43 21.57 -4.52
C TRP A 266 -10.00 22.17 -3.18
N ARG A 267 -9.11 23.14 -3.23
CA ARG A 267 -8.71 23.96 -2.08
C ARG A 267 -9.73 25.08 -1.90
N THR A 268 -10.74 24.84 -1.06
CA THR A 268 -11.83 25.81 -0.79
C THR A 268 -11.35 27.02 0.01
N SER A 269 -10.28 26.82 0.81
CA SER A 269 -9.58 27.88 1.54
C SER A 269 -8.12 27.46 1.77
N GLU A 270 -7.31 28.31 2.40
CA GLU A 270 -5.94 27.98 2.81
C GLU A 270 -5.87 26.79 3.78
N ARG A 271 -6.97 26.47 4.46
CA ARG A 271 -7.04 25.44 5.51
C ARG A 271 -7.98 24.29 5.17
N THR A 272 -8.75 24.40 4.11
CA THR A 272 -9.80 23.44 3.79
C THR A 272 -9.65 22.95 2.37
N SER A 273 -9.67 21.64 2.19
CA SER A 273 -9.71 21.00 0.89
C SER A 273 -10.77 19.90 0.83
N LEU A 274 -11.28 19.69 -0.37
CA LEU A 274 -12.16 18.60 -0.73
C LEU A 274 -11.51 17.83 -1.86
N SER A 275 -11.35 16.52 -1.71
CA SER A 275 -10.84 15.65 -2.78
C SER A 275 -11.85 14.56 -3.07
N ALA A 276 -11.99 14.21 -4.34
CA ALA A 276 -12.80 13.11 -4.81
C ALA A 276 -12.01 12.27 -5.79
N THR A 277 -12.08 10.95 -5.63
CA THR A 277 -11.51 9.97 -6.55
C THR A 277 -12.62 9.01 -6.99
N ALA A 278 -12.74 8.78 -8.28
CA ALA A 278 -13.60 7.76 -8.85
C ALA A 278 -12.79 6.96 -9.88
N MET A 279 -12.87 5.63 -9.84
CA MET A 279 -12.16 4.82 -10.81
C MET A 279 -12.94 3.57 -11.20
N ARG A 280 -12.68 3.13 -12.44
CA ARG A 280 -13.07 1.83 -12.96
C ARG A 280 -11.95 1.32 -13.85
N ARG A 281 -11.31 0.22 -13.47
CA ARG A 281 -10.19 -0.38 -14.21
C ARG A 281 -10.03 -1.85 -13.85
N PHE A 282 -9.29 -2.58 -14.67
CA PHE A 282 -8.69 -3.82 -14.19
C PHE A 282 -7.49 -3.50 -13.29
N SER A 283 -7.35 -4.29 -12.25
CA SER A 283 -6.22 -4.25 -11.32
C SER A 283 -6.03 -5.64 -10.72
N ASP A 284 -4.98 -5.80 -9.96
CA ASP A 284 -4.74 -6.93 -9.07
C ASP A 284 -4.10 -6.40 -7.76
N THR A 285 -3.95 -7.27 -6.78
CA THR A 285 -3.46 -6.88 -5.46
C THR A 285 -2.04 -6.32 -5.52
N ALA A 286 -1.14 -6.92 -6.32
CA ALA A 286 0.24 -6.45 -6.43
C ALA A 286 0.33 -5.07 -7.08
N GLU A 287 -0.45 -4.82 -8.15
CA GLU A 287 -0.45 -3.51 -8.82
C GLU A 287 -0.90 -2.38 -7.89
N SER A 288 -1.85 -2.65 -7.00
CA SER A 288 -2.36 -1.65 -6.05
C SER A 288 -1.31 -1.19 -5.04
N LEU A 289 -0.23 -1.97 -4.86
CA LEU A 289 0.84 -1.73 -3.90
C LEU A 289 2.13 -1.16 -4.54
N ILE A 290 2.21 -1.07 -5.88
CA ILE A 290 3.34 -0.48 -6.60
C ILE A 290 3.04 0.99 -6.91
N GLU A 291 3.99 1.87 -6.57
CA GLU A 291 3.87 3.28 -6.86
C GLU A 291 4.48 3.65 -8.23
N PRO A 292 3.75 4.37 -9.10
CA PRO A 292 4.29 4.80 -10.39
C PRO A 292 5.32 5.92 -10.22
N VAL A 293 6.41 5.86 -10.97
CA VAL A 293 7.39 6.96 -11.07
C VAL A 293 6.80 8.11 -11.87
N SER A 294 6.99 9.33 -11.39
CA SER A 294 6.53 10.55 -12.08
C SER A 294 7.25 10.79 -13.40
N LEU A 295 6.60 11.52 -14.33
CA LEU A 295 7.18 11.89 -15.64
C LEU A 295 8.45 12.77 -15.54
N ASP A 296 8.66 13.44 -14.43
CA ASP A 296 9.86 14.25 -14.14
C ASP A 296 10.96 13.43 -13.43
N GLY A 297 10.71 12.14 -13.17
CA GLY A 297 11.63 11.25 -12.48
C GLY A 297 11.67 11.44 -10.96
N THR A 298 10.74 12.23 -10.37
CA THR A 298 10.66 12.35 -8.92
C THR A 298 10.11 11.06 -8.32
N ILE A 299 10.69 10.66 -7.18
CA ILE A 299 10.23 9.50 -6.41
C ILE A 299 9.31 9.97 -5.27
N PRO A 300 8.18 9.27 -5.02
CA PRO A 300 7.31 9.59 -3.90
C PRO A 300 8.02 9.35 -2.56
N ALA A 301 7.48 9.93 -1.49
CA ALA A 301 7.91 9.61 -0.14
C ALA A 301 7.43 8.20 0.21
N PRO A 302 8.25 7.38 0.91
CA PRO A 302 7.80 6.07 1.37
C PRO A 302 6.61 6.23 2.32
N THR A 303 5.65 5.34 2.18
CA THR A 303 4.48 5.28 3.06
C THR A 303 4.47 3.93 3.74
N LEU A 304 4.95 3.86 4.99
CA LEU A 304 4.66 2.69 5.82
C LEU A 304 3.17 2.75 6.17
N PRO A 305 2.41 1.67 5.94
CA PRO A 305 1.03 1.65 6.37
C PRO A 305 0.99 1.89 7.89
N PRO A 306 0.11 2.78 8.39
CA PRO A 306 -0.17 2.80 9.81
C PRO A 306 -0.68 1.41 10.17
N GLY A 307 -0.15 0.79 11.22
CA GLY A 307 -0.36 -0.61 11.63
C GLY A 307 -1.80 -1.12 11.77
N ALA A 308 -2.72 -0.53 11.04
CA ALA A 308 -4.09 -0.98 10.84
C ALA A 308 -4.20 -1.48 9.41
N ILE A 309 -4.33 -2.73 9.27
CA ILE A 309 -4.49 -3.47 8.05
C ILE A 309 -5.75 -3.02 7.34
N SER A 310 -5.60 -2.41 6.22
CA SER A 310 -6.68 -2.28 5.26
C SER A 310 -6.42 -3.30 4.14
N GLY A 311 -6.71 -4.55 4.41
CA GLY A 311 -6.81 -5.56 3.36
C GLY A 311 -7.96 -5.19 2.44
N ASP A 312 -7.67 -4.44 1.39
CA ASP A 312 -8.71 -3.95 0.47
C ASP A 312 -9.07 -4.98 -0.60
N ALA A 313 -8.23 -6.00 -0.81
CA ALA A 313 -8.46 -7.12 -1.72
C ALA A 313 -7.85 -8.40 -1.15
N ALA A 314 -8.38 -9.54 -1.55
CA ALA A 314 -7.79 -10.84 -1.19
C ALA A 314 -6.37 -10.95 -1.75
N ILE A 315 -5.46 -11.55 -0.98
CA ILE A 315 -4.07 -11.73 -1.39
C ILE A 315 -3.97 -12.89 -2.39
N ASN A 316 -4.08 -12.54 -3.66
CA ASN A 316 -3.92 -13.43 -4.80
C ASN A 316 -3.49 -12.62 -6.04
N ALA A 317 -3.03 -13.29 -7.08
CA ALA A 317 -2.64 -12.66 -8.35
C ALA A 317 -3.82 -12.59 -9.35
N LEU A 318 -5.05 -12.93 -8.93
CA LEU A 318 -6.23 -12.88 -9.79
C LEU A 318 -6.55 -11.44 -10.17
N PRO A 319 -6.73 -11.15 -11.46
CA PRO A 319 -7.19 -9.84 -11.87
C PRO A 319 -8.66 -9.63 -11.50
N PHE A 320 -8.96 -8.42 -11.07
CA PHE A 320 -10.32 -7.98 -10.80
C PHE A 320 -10.61 -6.64 -11.48
N ARG A 321 -11.87 -6.37 -11.73
CA ARG A 321 -12.34 -5.04 -12.11
C ARG A 321 -12.71 -4.29 -10.85
N GLU A 322 -11.92 -3.28 -10.55
CA GLU A 322 -12.21 -2.34 -9.48
C GLU A 322 -13.16 -1.25 -9.97
N THR A 323 -14.20 -0.98 -9.19
CA THR A 323 -15.04 0.23 -9.31
C THR A 323 -15.09 0.86 -7.94
N SER A 324 -14.50 2.05 -7.80
CA SER A 324 -14.41 2.73 -6.50
C SER A 324 -14.74 4.21 -6.59
N PHE A 325 -15.19 4.73 -5.46
CA PHE A 325 -15.44 6.15 -5.22
C PHE A 325 -15.03 6.49 -3.80
N GLU A 326 -14.26 7.55 -3.64
CA GLU A 326 -13.85 8.10 -2.36
C GLU A 326 -14.02 9.62 -2.38
N LEU A 327 -14.56 10.17 -1.30
CA LEU A 327 -14.65 11.60 -1.05
C LEU A 327 -13.98 11.90 0.28
N THR A 328 -13.04 12.84 0.30
CA THR A 328 -12.35 13.25 1.53
C THR A 328 -12.47 14.76 1.70
N TRP A 329 -13.01 15.19 2.82
CA TRP A 329 -12.93 16.57 3.30
C TRP A 329 -11.80 16.68 4.32
N ALA A 330 -10.89 17.64 4.12
CA ALA A 330 -9.78 17.87 5.03
C ALA A 330 -9.73 19.33 5.49
N TYR A 331 -9.39 19.50 6.78
CA TYR A 331 -9.15 20.79 7.41
C TYR A 331 -7.82 20.78 8.15
N ALA A 332 -6.96 21.77 7.88
CA ALA A 332 -5.66 21.93 8.50
C ALA A 332 -5.58 23.28 9.23
N GLY A 333 -6.03 23.32 10.49
CA GLY A 333 -5.93 24.47 11.36
C GLY A 333 -4.63 24.52 12.16
N VAL A 334 -4.42 25.56 12.93
CA VAL A 334 -3.22 25.74 13.75
C VAL A 334 -3.12 24.69 14.87
N ARG A 335 -4.26 24.36 15.50
CA ARG A 335 -4.34 23.42 16.61
C ARG A 335 -5.10 22.13 16.27
N ALA A 336 -6.02 22.19 15.34
CA ALA A 336 -6.85 21.06 14.96
C ALA A 336 -6.64 20.69 13.48
N THR A 337 -6.54 19.42 13.21
CA THR A 337 -6.56 18.84 11.87
C THR A 337 -7.71 17.84 11.78
N PHE A 338 -8.32 17.74 10.64
CA PHE A 338 -9.40 16.79 10.36
C PHE A 338 -9.24 16.30 8.95
N ALA A 339 -9.44 15.00 8.72
CA ALA A 339 -9.61 14.44 7.39
C ALA A 339 -10.59 13.27 7.46
N GLY A 340 -11.55 13.22 6.53
CA GLY A 340 -12.48 12.11 6.52
C GLY A 340 -13.55 12.24 5.45
N GLY A 341 -14.23 11.13 5.22
CA GLY A 341 -15.32 11.06 4.27
C GLY A 341 -15.74 9.64 3.94
N PRO A 342 -16.77 9.50 3.11
CA PRO A 342 -17.29 8.21 2.67
C PRO A 342 -16.45 7.60 1.54
N PHE A 343 -16.49 6.28 1.48
CA PHE A 343 -15.95 5.50 0.37
C PHE A 343 -16.90 4.38 -0.04
N HIS A 344 -16.77 3.97 -1.28
CA HIS A 344 -17.42 2.80 -1.84
C HIS A 344 -16.45 2.10 -2.78
N ARG A 345 -16.38 0.76 -2.69
CA ARG A 345 -15.54 -0.06 -3.54
C ARG A 345 -16.25 -1.34 -3.91
N ARG A 346 -16.11 -1.74 -5.15
CA ARG A 346 -16.55 -3.03 -5.66
C ARG A 346 -15.41 -3.67 -6.43
N LEU A 347 -15.09 -4.90 -6.09
CA LEU A 347 -14.14 -5.75 -6.79
C LEU A 347 -14.93 -6.89 -7.45
N ASP A 348 -14.91 -6.94 -8.77
CA ASP A 348 -15.45 -8.05 -9.55
C ASP A 348 -14.26 -8.83 -10.11
N TYR A 349 -13.98 -10.00 -9.56
CA TYR A 349 -12.89 -10.86 -10.04
C TYR A 349 -13.23 -11.41 -11.41
N VAL A 350 -12.21 -11.64 -12.23
CA VAL A 350 -12.42 -12.11 -13.60
C VAL A 350 -12.64 -13.62 -13.64
N ALA A 351 -12.09 -14.36 -12.68
CA ALA A 351 -12.34 -15.77 -12.48
C ALA A 351 -13.79 -16.01 -11.96
N ASP A 352 -14.46 -17.01 -12.48
CA ASP A 352 -15.86 -17.29 -12.14
C ASP A 352 -16.08 -17.59 -10.64
N ASP A 353 -15.08 -18.16 -9.96
CA ASP A 353 -15.10 -18.47 -8.52
C ASP A 353 -14.30 -17.42 -7.69
N GLY A 354 -14.07 -16.24 -8.24
CA GLY A 354 -13.34 -15.17 -7.54
C GLY A 354 -14.08 -14.63 -6.33
N PRO A 355 -13.37 -14.06 -5.34
CA PRO A 355 -13.98 -13.51 -4.13
C PRO A 355 -14.59 -12.12 -4.38
N ASP A 356 -15.56 -12.04 -5.29
CA ASP A 356 -16.28 -10.81 -5.59
C ASP A 356 -16.79 -10.14 -4.32
N GLN A 357 -16.52 -8.83 -4.19
CA GLN A 357 -16.87 -8.12 -2.96
C GLN A 357 -17.29 -6.68 -3.19
N THR A 358 -18.09 -6.17 -2.27
CA THR A 358 -18.49 -4.77 -2.20
C THR A 358 -18.26 -4.24 -0.80
N GLY A 359 -17.45 -3.18 -0.70
CA GLY A 359 -17.17 -2.44 0.53
C GLY A 359 -17.76 -1.04 0.47
N ARG A 360 -18.35 -0.58 1.57
CA ARG A 360 -18.82 0.80 1.72
C ARG A 360 -18.65 1.25 3.16
N GLY A 361 -18.28 2.50 3.34
CA GLY A 361 -18.03 3.00 4.68
C GLY A 361 -17.68 4.46 4.74
N ALA A 362 -17.18 4.86 5.87
CA ALA A 362 -16.64 6.19 6.11
C ALA A 362 -15.46 6.10 7.07
N GLN A 363 -14.52 7.03 6.91
CA GLN A 363 -13.35 7.16 7.77
C GLN A 363 -13.18 8.59 8.25
N LEU A 364 -12.56 8.75 9.41
CA LEU A 364 -12.34 10.02 10.07
C LEU A 364 -11.00 9.97 10.80
N GLY A 365 -10.12 10.91 10.52
CA GLY A 365 -8.94 11.21 11.33
C GLY A 365 -9.06 12.62 11.91
N PHE A 366 -8.82 12.76 13.22
CA PHE A 366 -8.84 14.03 13.93
C PHE A 366 -7.56 14.16 14.76
N GLY A 367 -6.83 15.25 14.58
CA GLY A 367 -5.66 15.59 15.38
C GLY A 367 -5.86 16.90 16.12
N TRP A 368 -5.52 16.93 17.41
CA TRP A 368 -5.60 18.15 18.20
C TRP A 368 -4.32 18.40 18.99
N ARG A 369 -3.65 19.52 18.71
CA ARG A 369 -2.50 19.99 19.48
C ARG A 369 -3.00 20.67 20.76
N LEU A 370 -2.96 19.92 21.86
CA LEU A 370 -3.36 20.41 23.19
C LEU A 370 -2.38 21.44 23.74
N SER A 371 -1.09 21.20 23.52
CA SER A 371 0.01 22.11 23.88
C SER A 371 1.18 21.95 22.89
N SER A 372 2.31 22.58 23.13
CA SER A 372 3.52 22.45 22.31
C SER A 372 4.05 21.03 22.25
N ASN A 373 3.83 20.25 23.30
CA ASN A 373 4.35 18.90 23.48
C ASN A 373 3.29 17.80 23.70
N HIS A 374 1.99 18.15 23.60
CA HIS A 374 0.90 17.16 23.68
C HIS A 374 0.01 17.26 22.45
N ARG A 375 -0.25 16.11 21.84
CA ARG A 375 -1.16 15.94 20.70
C ARG A 375 -2.10 14.77 20.96
N LEU A 376 -3.41 15.01 20.79
CA LEU A 376 -4.43 13.99 20.74
C LEU A 376 -4.69 13.63 19.28
N GLU A 377 -4.75 12.35 18.99
CA GLU A 377 -5.18 11.79 17.71
C GLU A 377 -6.37 10.86 17.94
N VAL A 378 -7.37 10.96 17.07
CA VAL A 378 -8.55 10.09 17.08
C VAL A 378 -8.80 9.64 15.66
N ASP A 379 -8.86 8.33 15.47
CA ASP A 379 -9.19 7.70 14.20
C ASP A 379 -10.45 6.86 14.36
N ALA A 380 -11.37 6.97 13.42
CA ALA A 380 -12.59 6.19 13.38
C ALA A 380 -12.85 5.69 11.96
N ARG A 381 -13.31 4.44 11.85
CA ARG A 381 -13.73 3.83 10.57
C ARG A 381 -14.96 2.98 10.81
N VAL A 382 -15.90 3.08 9.91
CA VAL A 382 -17.04 2.18 9.82
C VAL A 382 -17.07 1.62 8.39
N GLU A 383 -17.25 0.31 8.28
CA GLU A 383 -17.26 -0.35 6.98
C GLU A 383 -18.23 -1.52 6.97
N ARG A 384 -18.97 -1.65 5.89
CA ARG A 384 -19.73 -2.85 5.56
C ARG A 384 -19.07 -3.51 4.34
N LEU A 385 -18.56 -4.72 4.53
CA LEU A 385 -17.99 -5.55 3.49
C LEU A 385 -18.94 -6.73 3.22
N ARG A 386 -19.30 -6.94 1.96
CA ARG A 386 -20.14 -8.05 1.51
C ARG A 386 -19.41 -8.86 0.45
N PHE A 387 -19.30 -10.16 0.68
CA PHE A 387 -18.80 -11.15 -0.28
C PHE A 387 -19.99 -11.64 -1.13
N LEU A 388 -19.94 -11.39 -2.44
CA LEU A 388 -21.11 -11.63 -3.32
C LEU A 388 -21.36 -13.10 -3.60
N ALA A 389 -20.30 -13.92 -3.66
CA ALA A 389 -20.40 -15.35 -3.92
C ALA A 389 -21.01 -16.12 -2.73
N THR A 390 -20.63 -15.80 -1.50
CA THR A 390 -21.09 -16.47 -0.28
C THR A 390 -22.27 -15.76 0.39
N GLY A 391 -22.49 -14.49 0.07
CA GLY A 391 -23.46 -13.65 0.74
C GLY A 391 -23.09 -13.20 2.15
N ILE A 392 -21.86 -13.49 2.61
CA ILE A 392 -21.36 -13.07 3.92
C ILE A 392 -21.29 -11.55 3.96
N GLU A 393 -21.81 -10.97 5.03
CA GLU A 393 -21.72 -9.54 5.33
C GLU A 393 -20.97 -9.35 6.66
N ASN A 394 -20.00 -8.43 6.65
CA ASN A 394 -19.23 -8.03 7.82
C ASN A 394 -19.39 -6.53 8.03
N ASP A 395 -19.96 -6.14 9.17
CA ASP A 395 -20.04 -4.76 9.64
C ASP A 395 -18.90 -4.51 10.64
N THR A 396 -17.92 -3.70 10.25
CA THR A 396 -16.74 -3.40 11.08
C THR A 396 -16.82 -1.96 11.58
N ARG A 397 -16.50 -1.75 12.86
CA ARG A 397 -16.36 -0.45 13.51
C ARG A 397 -15.01 -0.40 14.22
N TYR A 398 -14.26 0.62 13.93
CA TYR A 398 -12.96 0.87 14.53
C TYR A 398 -12.93 2.27 15.12
N LEU A 399 -12.45 2.41 16.33
CA LEU A 399 -12.19 3.68 17.00
C LEU A 399 -10.87 3.58 17.75
N ALA A 400 -9.95 4.50 17.49
CA ALA A 400 -8.71 4.64 18.23
C ALA A 400 -8.53 6.07 18.74
N ALA A 401 -7.99 6.23 19.92
CA ALA A 401 -7.63 7.52 20.49
C ALA A 401 -6.24 7.42 21.14
N PHE A 402 -5.31 8.27 20.72
CA PHE A 402 -3.93 8.29 21.21
C PHE A 402 -3.54 9.67 21.70
N LEU A 403 -2.91 9.72 22.85
CA LEU A 403 -2.25 10.91 23.37
C LEU A 403 -0.75 10.77 23.20
N HIS A 404 -0.17 11.62 22.38
CA HIS A 404 1.27 11.73 22.16
C HIS A 404 1.85 12.82 23.07
N ARG A 405 2.99 12.54 23.67
CA ARG A 405 3.77 13.51 24.45
C ARG A 405 5.23 13.47 24.06
N SER A 406 5.77 14.64 23.69
CA SER A 406 7.19 14.82 23.44
C SER A 406 7.84 15.39 24.72
N TYR A 407 8.87 14.73 25.22
CA TYR A 407 9.64 15.17 26.41
C TYR A 407 10.87 15.98 26.01
N THR A 408 11.54 15.50 24.96
CA THR A 408 12.73 16.12 24.36
C THR A 408 12.64 15.99 22.84
N PRO A 409 13.55 16.54 22.05
CA PRO A 409 13.62 16.26 20.61
C PRO A 409 13.77 14.77 20.26
N HIS A 410 14.29 13.96 21.20
CA HIS A 410 14.58 12.54 20.97
C HIS A 410 13.63 11.59 21.68
N TRP A 411 12.97 12.00 22.76
CA TRP A 411 12.14 11.13 23.57
C TRP A 411 10.68 11.53 23.51
N SER A 412 9.83 10.57 23.21
CA SER A 412 8.37 10.73 23.21
C SER A 412 7.70 9.50 23.83
N SER A 413 6.45 9.68 24.20
CA SER A 413 5.57 8.58 24.57
C SER A 413 4.22 8.70 23.87
N ARG A 414 3.57 7.56 23.68
CA ARG A 414 2.21 7.44 23.16
C ARG A 414 1.42 6.53 24.09
N MET A 415 0.24 6.96 24.49
CA MET A 415 -0.72 6.13 25.20
C MET A 415 -2.07 6.23 24.51
N GLY A 416 -2.82 5.14 24.50
CA GLY A 416 -4.07 5.14 23.79
C GLY A 416 -4.97 3.96 24.11
N TYR A 417 -6.12 4.04 23.48
CA TYR A 417 -7.14 3.03 23.54
C TYR A 417 -7.69 2.80 22.14
N THR A 418 -7.91 1.56 21.81
CA THR A 418 -8.55 1.15 20.54
C THR A 418 -9.72 0.22 20.85
N ARG A 419 -10.83 0.45 20.17
CA ARG A 419 -11.98 -0.44 20.16
C ARG A 419 -12.22 -0.91 18.74
N TYR A 420 -12.31 -2.20 18.58
CA TYR A 420 -12.67 -2.88 17.33
C TYR A 420 -13.93 -3.71 17.57
N GLU A 421 -14.89 -3.62 16.67
CA GLU A 421 -16.11 -4.42 16.65
C GLU A 421 -16.33 -4.92 15.22
N ARG A 422 -16.65 -6.19 15.10
CA ARG A 422 -17.05 -6.83 13.87
C ARG A 422 -18.29 -7.67 14.12
N ASP A 423 -19.33 -7.35 13.39
CA ASP A 423 -20.57 -8.12 13.33
C ASP A 423 -20.56 -8.85 11.97
N SER A 424 -20.54 -10.18 11.99
CA SER A 424 -20.55 -11.02 10.80
C SER A 424 -21.88 -11.77 10.66
N SER A 425 -22.37 -11.91 9.45
CA SER A 425 -23.52 -12.78 9.17
C SER A 425 -23.15 -14.27 9.21
N GLU A 426 -21.86 -14.60 9.22
CA GLU A 426 -21.37 -15.96 9.39
C GLU A 426 -21.05 -16.23 10.86
N THR A 427 -21.55 -17.34 11.40
CA THR A 427 -21.36 -17.74 12.79
C THR A 427 -19.89 -18.00 13.09
N GLY A 428 -19.42 -17.48 14.22
CA GLY A 428 -18.04 -17.65 14.68
C GLY A 428 -17.06 -16.59 14.15
N LEU A 429 -17.53 -15.66 13.30
CA LEU A 429 -16.68 -14.58 12.75
C LEU A 429 -17.00 -13.20 13.32
N SER A 430 -17.97 -13.06 14.23
CA SER A 430 -18.19 -11.83 15.00
C SER A 430 -17.14 -11.71 16.10
N ALA A 431 -16.69 -10.49 16.37
CA ALA A 431 -15.70 -10.26 17.41
C ALA A 431 -15.76 -8.83 17.92
N ASN A 432 -15.38 -8.66 19.18
CA ASN A 432 -15.08 -7.34 19.73
C ASN A 432 -13.77 -7.38 20.49
N GLN A 433 -13.06 -6.26 20.53
CA GLN A 433 -11.74 -6.17 21.11
C GLN A 433 -11.51 -4.77 21.68
N ASN A 434 -10.94 -4.70 22.87
CA ASN A 434 -10.46 -3.48 23.49
C ASN A 434 -8.95 -3.59 23.72
N ILE A 435 -8.22 -2.60 23.25
CA ILE A 435 -6.78 -2.55 23.36
C ILE A 435 -6.36 -1.31 24.12
N TRP A 436 -5.61 -1.49 25.19
CA TRP A 436 -4.92 -0.44 25.90
C TRP A 436 -3.45 -0.46 25.51
N TYR A 437 -2.92 0.69 25.14
CA TYR A 437 -1.58 0.80 24.55
C TYR A 437 -0.76 1.88 25.25
N VAL A 438 0.50 1.58 25.52
CA VAL A 438 1.50 2.56 25.93
C VAL A 438 2.85 2.25 25.27
N ALA A 439 3.51 3.28 24.75
CA ALA A 439 4.83 3.15 24.16
C ALA A 439 5.76 4.30 24.56
N VAL A 440 7.04 4.00 24.58
CA VAL A 440 8.11 4.99 24.70
C VAL A 440 9.02 4.83 23.48
N THR A 441 9.29 5.95 22.82
CA THR A 441 10.07 6.00 21.59
C THR A 441 11.27 6.92 21.74
N TYR A 442 12.45 6.44 21.32
CA TYR A 442 13.65 7.24 21.12
C TYR A 442 13.86 7.43 19.61
N THR A 443 14.07 8.66 19.17
CA THR A 443 14.29 9.00 17.74
C THR A 443 15.60 9.79 17.61
N ARG A 444 16.37 9.50 16.59
CA ARG A 444 17.61 10.22 16.26
C ARG A 444 17.66 10.60 14.79
#